data_e9b1648f804876bfbaa3d1e00e5ce881
#
_entry.id   e9b1648f804876bfbaa3d1e00e5ce881
#
_cell.length_a   1.000
_cell.length_b   1.000
_cell.length_c   1.000
_cell.angle_alpha   90.00
_cell.angle_beta   90.00
_cell.angle_gamma   90.00
#
_symmetry.space_group_name_H-M   'P 1'
#
loop_
_entity.id
_entity.type
_entity.pdbx_description
1 polymer ?
#
loop_
_entity_poly.entity_id
_entity_poly.type
_entity_poly.pdbx_seq_one_letter_code
_entity_poly.pdbx_strand_id
1 'polypeptide(L)'
;MAAAKGYWQKNCGFNEREQYFLYVLGGARTHIIWSGIRYFSFFSDAANFGVHMAMGISLFGISLFYIKGVWLKIYFILVIIAAIYGMGISGTRAAIALPIGALGSFIILSRNRKACITGISVLALLFLFFVCTNIGDDNQYIRKMRSAFHPSQDASYQLRVDNRKKMRELMIHKPFGYGIGLSKGDRFYPKERMPYPPDSWLVSVWVETGIIGLVLYLAVHGVLFAWCGWILMFKIMNKRLRGLLTAWLCTAAGFYLAAYANDVMQYPNSIPIYTAFALCFAGPYIDKRMQQNKETELKNEQ
;
A
#
# COMPACT_ATOMS: atom_id res chain seq x y z
N MET A 1 3.20 17.21 -3.29
CA MET A 1 2.92 17.39 -4.73
C MET A 1 1.73 16.55 -5.21
N ALA A 2 1.71 15.22 -5.04
CA ALA A 2 0.61 14.37 -5.56
C ALA A 2 -0.77 14.75 -5.03
N ALA A 3 -0.92 14.97 -3.73
CA ALA A 3 -2.19 15.43 -3.15
C ALA A 3 -2.62 16.80 -3.70
N ALA A 4 -1.67 17.72 -3.92
CA ALA A 4 -1.97 19.03 -4.50
C ALA A 4 -2.44 18.92 -5.95
N LYS A 5 -1.84 18.04 -6.77
CA LYS A 5 -2.34 17.78 -8.13
C LYS A 5 -3.72 17.13 -8.12
N GLY A 6 -3.99 16.19 -7.19
CA GLY A 6 -5.32 15.62 -7.00
C GLY A 6 -6.36 16.65 -6.58
N TYR A 7 -5.97 17.57 -5.69
CA TYR A 7 -6.82 18.74 -5.33
C TYR A 7 -7.13 19.61 -6.56
N TRP A 8 -6.13 19.89 -7.38
CA TRP A 8 -6.30 20.63 -8.64
C TRP A 8 -7.30 19.94 -9.57
N GLN A 9 -7.11 18.65 -9.82
CA GLN A 9 -8.04 17.85 -10.67
C GLN A 9 -9.49 17.95 -10.16
N LYS A 10 -9.68 17.94 -8.84
CA LYS A 10 -11.02 18.01 -8.24
C LYS A 10 -11.68 19.36 -8.37
N ASN A 11 -10.94 20.47 -8.21
CA ASN A 11 -11.51 21.81 -8.11
C ASN A 11 -11.36 22.62 -9.42
N CYS A 12 -10.31 22.38 -10.20
CA CYS A 12 -10.03 23.09 -11.45
C CYS A 12 -10.31 22.23 -12.70
N GLY A 13 -10.57 20.92 -12.51
CA GLY A 13 -10.82 20.00 -13.62
C GLY A 13 -9.57 19.32 -14.15
N PHE A 14 -9.77 18.47 -15.15
CA PHE A 14 -8.71 17.72 -15.83
C PHE A 14 -8.09 18.55 -16.94
N ASN A 15 -6.77 18.48 -17.11
CA ASN A 15 -6.07 19.10 -18.24
C ASN A 15 -6.31 18.31 -19.54
N GLU A 16 -5.89 18.84 -20.68
CA GLU A 16 -6.10 18.24 -22.00
C GLU A 16 -5.59 16.79 -22.12
N ARG A 17 -4.41 16.50 -21.56
CA ARG A 17 -3.82 15.15 -21.56
C ARG A 17 -4.61 14.18 -20.70
N GLU A 18 -5.08 14.64 -19.55
CA GLU A 18 -5.91 13.84 -18.64
C GLU A 18 -7.29 13.58 -19.24
N GLN A 19 -7.86 14.57 -19.93
CA GLN A 19 -9.12 14.40 -20.70
C GLN A 19 -8.94 13.42 -21.85
N TYR A 20 -7.82 13.52 -22.59
CA TYR A 20 -7.50 12.56 -23.64
C TYR A 20 -7.38 11.13 -23.09
N PHE A 21 -6.69 10.95 -21.95
CA PHE A 21 -6.60 9.66 -21.26
C PHE A 21 -8.00 9.14 -20.87
N LEU A 22 -8.84 10.00 -20.30
CA LEU A 22 -10.16 9.59 -19.83
C LEU A 22 -11.09 9.21 -21.00
N TYR A 23 -11.21 10.07 -21.99
CA TYR A 23 -12.27 9.96 -23.01
C TYR A 23 -11.82 9.26 -24.30
N VAL A 24 -10.55 9.36 -24.66
CA VAL A 24 -10.02 8.74 -25.89
C VAL A 24 -9.38 7.39 -25.61
N LEU A 25 -8.53 7.30 -24.57
CA LEU A 25 -7.87 6.05 -24.20
C LEU A 25 -8.72 5.12 -23.30
N GLY A 26 -9.97 5.52 -22.98
CA GLY A 26 -10.94 4.69 -22.27
C GLY A 26 -10.75 4.67 -20.74
N GLY A 27 -9.92 5.55 -20.18
CA GLY A 27 -9.72 5.67 -18.74
C GLY A 27 -11.00 5.99 -17.95
N ALA A 28 -12.01 6.62 -18.61
CA ALA A 28 -13.30 6.95 -18.01
C ALA A 28 -13.99 5.74 -17.39
N ARG A 29 -13.86 4.55 -17.97
CA ARG A 29 -14.48 3.30 -17.49
C ARG A 29 -14.11 2.96 -16.04
N THR A 30 -12.91 3.34 -15.59
CA THR A 30 -12.38 3.04 -14.26
C THR A 30 -12.35 4.24 -13.33
N HIS A 31 -12.40 5.46 -13.87
CA HIS A 31 -12.26 6.71 -13.12
C HIS A 31 -13.58 7.47 -12.97
N ILE A 32 -14.51 7.32 -13.92
CA ILE A 32 -15.85 7.93 -13.84
C ILE A 32 -16.85 6.78 -13.61
N ILE A 33 -17.16 6.53 -12.35
CA ILE A 33 -18.06 5.45 -11.95
C ILE A 33 -19.33 6.03 -11.32
N TRP A 34 -20.39 5.22 -11.22
CA TRP A 34 -21.68 5.66 -10.67
C TRP A 34 -21.55 6.31 -9.28
N SER A 35 -20.55 5.92 -8.48
CA SER A 35 -20.27 6.47 -7.15
C SER A 35 -19.38 7.72 -7.17
N GLY A 36 -19.17 8.35 -8.33
CA GLY A 36 -18.41 9.58 -8.50
C GLY A 36 -17.09 9.44 -9.23
N ILE A 37 -16.38 10.56 -9.36
CA ILE A 37 -15.08 10.65 -10.03
C ILE A 37 -13.99 10.17 -9.08
N ARG A 38 -13.08 9.37 -9.59
CA ARG A 38 -11.87 8.90 -8.91
C ARG A 38 -10.66 9.64 -9.47
N TYR A 39 -10.07 10.51 -8.66
CA TYR A 39 -8.91 11.29 -9.06
C TYR A 39 -7.64 10.45 -8.99
N PHE A 40 -6.73 10.66 -9.93
CA PHE A 40 -5.52 9.85 -10.10
C PHE A 40 -4.23 10.67 -10.05
N SER A 41 -4.34 12.01 -9.92
CA SER A 41 -3.18 12.91 -9.88
C SER A 41 -2.28 12.73 -11.14
N PHE A 42 -1.02 12.39 -10.99
CA PHE A 42 -0.09 12.04 -12.06
C PHE A 42 0.26 10.53 -12.08
N PHE A 43 -0.53 9.71 -11.41
CA PHE A 43 -0.39 8.26 -11.45
C PHE A 43 -1.15 7.66 -12.63
N SER A 44 -0.83 6.43 -12.98
CA SER A 44 -1.48 5.68 -14.04
C SER A 44 -2.98 5.44 -13.80
N ASP A 45 -3.37 5.37 -12.53
CA ASP A 45 -4.76 5.16 -12.11
C ASP A 45 -5.01 5.63 -10.67
N ALA A 46 -6.28 5.73 -10.31
CA ALA A 46 -6.71 6.17 -8.99
C ALA A 46 -6.35 5.18 -7.87
N ALA A 47 -6.18 3.87 -8.17
CA ALA A 47 -5.78 2.91 -7.16
C ALA A 47 -4.30 3.12 -6.77
N ASN A 48 -3.43 3.32 -7.76
CA ASN A 48 -2.02 3.64 -7.54
C ASN A 48 -1.87 4.95 -6.77
N PHE A 49 -2.62 5.98 -7.12
CA PHE A 49 -2.62 7.24 -6.37
C PHE A 49 -3.05 7.03 -4.91
N GLY A 50 -4.17 6.34 -4.68
CA GLY A 50 -4.69 6.08 -3.34
C GLY A 50 -3.72 5.29 -2.47
N VAL A 51 -3.09 4.26 -3.02
CA VAL A 51 -2.13 3.41 -2.30
C VAL A 51 -0.83 4.15 -1.99
N HIS A 52 -0.33 5.02 -2.88
CA HIS A 52 0.81 5.89 -2.58
C HIS A 52 0.50 6.92 -1.48
N MET A 53 -0.72 7.44 -1.45
CA MET A 53 -1.15 8.30 -0.35
C MET A 53 -1.22 7.51 0.97
N ALA A 54 -1.77 6.30 0.96
CA ALA A 54 -1.79 5.40 2.11
C ALA A 54 -0.37 5.01 2.59
N MET A 55 0.57 4.79 1.65
CA MET A 55 1.99 4.62 1.96
C MET A 55 2.53 5.84 2.72
N GLY A 56 2.25 7.05 2.25
CA GLY A 56 2.64 8.29 2.92
C GLY A 56 2.11 8.36 4.36
N ILE A 57 0.84 8.04 4.58
CA ILE A 57 0.22 8.00 5.92
C ILE A 57 1.00 7.04 6.83
N SER A 58 1.27 5.82 6.36
CA SER A 58 1.91 4.77 7.14
C SER A 58 3.38 5.09 7.44
N LEU A 59 4.14 5.42 6.41
CA LEU A 59 5.57 5.66 6.52
C LEU A 59 5.87 6.87 7.40
N PHE A 60 5.24 8.01 7.13
CA PHE A 60 5.45 9.23 7.90
C PHE A 60 4.81 9.12 9.29
N GLY A 61 3.65 8.47 9.43
CA GLY A 61 2.98 8.26 10.71
C GLY A 61 3.82 7.45 11.69
N ILE A 62 4.35 6.30 11.26
CA ILE A 62 5.23 5.49 12.11
C ILE A 62 6.56 6.21 12.38
N SER A 63 7.11 6.92 11.39
CA SER A 63 8.37 7.65 11.54
C SER A 63 8.30 8.79 12.57
N LEU A 64 7.12 9.38 12.80
CA LEU A 64 6.91 10.45 13.81
C LEU A 64 7.42 10.08 15.21
N PHE A 65 7.36 8.79 15.58
CA PHE A 65 7.83 8.32 16.90
C PHE A 65 9.35 8.34 17.05
N TYR A 66 10.09 8.45 15.94
CA TYR A 66 11.55 8.27 15.92
C TYR A 66 12.31 9.48 15.43
N ILE A 67 11.64 10.49 14.88
CA ILE A 67 12.28 11.74 14.46
C ILE A 67 12.40 12.72 15.63
N LYS A 68 13.46 13.53 15.58
CA LYS A 68 13.71 14.66 16.48
C LYS A 68 13.50 15.97 15.72
N GLY A 69 13.17 17.01 16.44
CA GLY A 69 12.95 18.33 15.86
C GLY A 69 11.48 18.62 15.55
N VAL A 70 11.01 19.76 16.03
CA VAL A 70 9.62 20.20 15.95
C VAL A 70 9.22 20.47 14.49
N TRP A 71 10.06 21.15 13.73
CA TRP A 71 9.79 21.50 12.34
C TRP A 71 9.61 20.26 11.44
N LEU A 72 10.45 19.23 11.66
CA LEU A 72 10.33 17.99 10.90
C LEU A 72 9.05 17.22 11.26
N LYS A 73 8.63 17.26 12.53
CA LYS A 73 7.35 16.68 12.95
C LYS A 73 6.16 17.40 12.33
N ILE A 74 6.18 18.73 12.33
CA ILE A 74 5.14 19.55 11.68
C ILE A 74 5.06 19.20 10.19
N TYR A 75 6.21 19.15 9.50
CA TYR A 75 6.25 18.74 8.09
C TYR A 75 5.63 17.36 7.86
N PHE A 76 5.96 16.35 8.70
CA PHE A 76 5.40 15.01 8.57
C PHE A 76 3.89 14.99 8.80
N ILE A 77 3.40 15.76 9.79
CA ILE A 77 1.96 15.90 10.06
C ILE A 77 1.24 16.50 8.85
N LEU A 78 1.79 17.56 8.26
CA LEU A 78 1.21 18.18 7.06
C LEU A 78 1.18 17.20 5.88
N VAL A 79 2.24 16.40 5.69
CA VAL A 79 2.27 15.35 4.67
C VAL A 79 1.20 14.29 4.92
N ILE A 80 1.00 13.87 6.17
CA ILE A 80 -0.04 12.89 6.54
C ILE A 80 -1.44 13.45 6.25
N ILE A 81 -1.73 14.69 6.63
CA ILE A 81 -3.02 15.34 6.36
C ILE A 81 -3.28 15.40 4.84
N ALA A 82 -2.29 15.85 4.07
CA ALA A 82 -2.38 15.89 2.61
C ALA A 82 -2.58 14.48 2.01
N ALA A 83 -1.92 13.47 2.57
CA ALA A 83 -2.04 12.09 2.12
C ALA A 83 -3.42 11.49 2.46
N ILE A 84 -3.99 11.78 3.63
CA ILE A 84 -5.36 11.39 4.00
C ILE A 84 -6.36 11.98 3.00
N TYR A 85 -6.23 13.27 2.68
CA TYR A 85 -7.07 13.92 1.69
C TYR A 85 -6.93 13.25 0.31
N GLY A 86 -5.69 13.05 -0.18
CA GLY A 86 -5.42 12.41 -1.46
C GLY A 86 -5.95 10.98 -1.54
N MET A 87 -5.78 10.19 -0.48
CA MET A 87 -6.34 8.84 -0.37
C MET A 87 -7.87 8.88 -0.49
N GLY A 88 -8.53 9.82 0.20
CA GLY A 88 -9.98 10.00 0.15
C GLY A 88 -10.46 10.24 -1.27
N ILE A 89 -9.94 11.25 -1.97
CA ILE A 89 -10.40 11.63 -3.32
C ILE A 89 -10.07 10.58 -4.40
N SER A 90 -9.09 9.69 -4.14
CA SER A 90 -8.81 8.55 -5.02
C SER A 90 -10.01 7.58 -5.10
N GLY A 91 -10.85 7.56 -4.08
CA GLY A 91 -11.97 6.65 -3.95
C GLY A 91 -11.57 5.17 -3.97
N THR A 92 -10.33 4.84 -3.58
CA THR A 92 -9.80 3.47 -3.60
C THR A 92 -9.91 2.84 -2.23
N ARG A 93 -10.90 1.97 -2.05
CA ARG A 93 -11.17 1.28 -0.78
C ARG A 93 -9.99 0.43 -0.29
N ALA A 94 -9.34 -0.29 -1.19
CA ALA A 94 -8.19 -1.13 -0.88
C ALA A 94 -7.00 -0.34 -0.29
N ALA A 95 -6.93 0.98 -0.51
CA ALA A 95 -5.88 1.82 0.06
C ALA A 95 -5.92 1.86 1.60
N ILE A 96 -7.11 1.70 2.22
CA ILE A 96 -7.25 1.65 3.69
C ILE A 96 -6.53 0.43 4.28
N ALA A 97 -6.49 -0.68 3.55
CA ALA A 97 -5.85 -1.90 4.03
C ALA A 97 -4.34 -1.68 4.31
N LEU A 98 -3.68 -0.78 3.56
CA LEU A 98 -2.25 -0.53 3.73
C LEU A 98 -1.91 0.06 5.11
N PRO A 99 -2.48 1.16 5.59
CA PRO A 99 -2.24 1.66 6.95
C PRO A 99 -2.61 0.65 8.04
N ILE A 100 -3.68 -0.11 7.86
CA ILE A 100 -4.09 -1.16 8.81
C ILE A 100 -3.00 -2.23 8.91
N GLY A 101 -2.54 -2.76 7.78
CA GLY A 101 -1.46 -3.75 7.73
C GLY A 101 -0.13 -3.22 8.25
N ALA A 102 0.20 -1.98 7.94
CA ALA A 102 1.41 -1.32 8.42
C ALA A 102 1.40 -1.14 9.96
N LEU A 103 0.29 -0.66 10.52
CA LEU A 103 0.14 -0.50 11.97
C LEU A 103 0.10 -1.84 12.69
N GLY A 104 -0.58 -2.85 12.13
CA GLY A 104 -0.58 -4.21 12.68
C GLY A 104 0.83 -4.81 12.75
N SER A 105 1.59 -4.70 11.67
CA SER A 105 2.99 -5.14 11.62
C SER A 105 3.88 -4.33 12.56
N PHE A 106 3.60 -3.04 12.71
CA PHE A 106 4.33 -2.15 13.61
C PHE A 106 4.15 -2.54 15.09
N ILE A 107 2.95 -2.95 15.48
CA ILE A 107 2.68 -3.44 16.84
C ILE A 107 3.55 -4.67 17.16
N ILE A 108 3.73 -5.56 16.19
CA ILE A 108 4.56 -6.78 16.34
C ILE A 108 6.05 -6.45 16.40
N LEU A 109 6.54 -5.57 15.51
CA LEU A 109 7.96 -5.27 15.36
C LEU A 109 8.48 -4.17 16.30
N SER A 110 7.59 -3.36 16.88
CA SER A 110 7.99 -2.22 17.70
C SER A 110 8.41 -2.66 19.09
N ARG A 111 9.58 -2.16 19.52
CA ARG A 111 10.06 -2.28 20.92
C ARG A 111 9.64 -1.08 21.79
N ASN A 112 8.84 -0.17 21.25
CA ASN A 112 8.39 1.02 21.95
C ASN A 112 6.95 0.84 22.44
N ARG A 113 6.75 0.55 23.73
CA ARG A 113 5.42 0.33 24.32
C ARG A 113 4.45 1.50 24.07
N LYS A 114 4.94 2.76 24.17
CA LYS A 114 4.10 3.94 23.92
C LYS A 114 3.62 3.96 22.46
N ALA A 115 4.52 3.70 21.52
CA ALA A 115 4.17 3.64 20.10
C ALA A 115 3.19 2.48 19.79
N CYS A 116 3.35 1.31 20.45
CA CYS A 116 2.40 0.20 20.32
C CYS A 116 1.00 0.58 20.83
N ILE A 117 0.90 1.17 22.02
CA ILE A 117 -0.38 1.60 22.58
C ILE A 117 -1.04 2.62 21.66
N THR A 118 -0.29 3.63 21.19
CA THR A 118 -0.82 4.62 20.24
C THR A 118 -1.27 3.95 18.94
N GLY A 119 -0.51 3.00 18.39
CA GLY A 119 -0.89 2.24 17.19
C GLY A 119 -2.19 1.46 17.38
N ILE A 120 -2.35 0.77 18.49
CA ILE A 120 -3.59 0.05 18.84
C ILE A 120 -4.75 1.04 18.98
N SER A 121 -4.55 2.17 19.69
CA SER A 121 -5.59 3.19 19.86
C SER A 121 -6.03 3.78 18.51
N VAL A 122 -5.10 4.06 17.61
CA VAL A 122 -5.42 4.56 16.25
C VAL A 122 -6.21 3.51 15.46
N LEU A 123 -5.82 2.23 15.49
CA LEU A 123 -6.58 1.15 14.83
C LEU A 123 -7.98 1.01 15.41
N ALA A 124 -8.11 1.07 16.73
CA ALA A 124 -9.41 1.00 17.41
C ALA A 124 -10.30 2.18 17.04
N LEU A 125 -9.76 3.40 17.01
CA LEU A 125 -10.49 4.60 16.60
C LEU A 125 -10.91 4.55 15.13
N LEU A 126 -10.05 4.07 14.23
CA LEU A 126 -10.40 3.86 12.81
C LEU A 126 -11.53 2.83 12.67
N PHE A 127 -11.44 1.72 13.41
CA PHE A 127 -12.47 0.70 13.41
C PHE A 127 -13.82 1.27 13.92
N LEU A 128 -13.82 1.94 15.07
CA LEU A 128 -15.00 2.57 15.62
C LEU A 128 -15.59 3.60 14.65
N PHE A 129 -14.76 4.45 14.03
CA PHE A 129 -15.22 5.46 13.09
C PHE A 129 -15.91 4.83 11.87
N PHE A 130 -15.28 3.83 11.24
CA PHE A 130 -15.82 3.26 9.99
C PHE A 130 -16.94 2.24 10.22
N VAL A 131 -16.95 1.54 11.35
CA VAL A 131 -17.92 0.46 11.61
C VAL A 131 -19.07 0.91 12.51
N CYS A 132 -18.77 1.71 13.55
CA CYS A 132 -19.74 2.03 14.60
C CYS A 132 -20.37 3.42 14.48
N THR A 133 -19.92 4.28 13.56
CA THR A 133 -20.50 5.62 13.39
C THR A 133 -21.00 5.86 11.97
N ASN A 134 -21.94 6.81 11.82
CA ASN A 134 -22.44 7.29 10.53
C ASN A 134 -21.92 8.72 10.22
N ILE A 135 -20.91 9.17 10.95
CA ILE A 135 -20.34 10.51 10.80
C ILE A 135 -19.72 10.64 9.40
N GLY A 136 -20.16 11.65 8.65
CA GLY A 136 -19.65 11.94 7.32
C GLY A 136 -20.28 11.14 6.18
N ASP A 137 -21.42 10.49 6.39
CA ASP A 137 -22.11 9.72 5.32
C ASP A 137 -22.64 10.61 4.19
N ASP A 138 -22.78 11.92 4.41
CA ASP A 138 -23.07 12.88 3.33
C ASP A 138 -21.91 12.99 2.34
N ASN A 139 -20.71 12.67 2.77
CA ASN A 139 -19.52 12.66 1.91
C ASN A 139 -19.39 11.31 1.19
N GLN A 140 -19.56 11.33 -0.14
CA GLN A 140 -19.45 10.13 -0.98
C GLN A 140 -18.14 9.34 -0.80
N TYR A 141 -17.02 10.00 -0.49
CA TYR A 141 -15.72 9.36 -0.30
C TYR A 141 -15.66 8.61 1.03
N ILE A 142 -16.19 9.19 2.12
CA ILE A 142 -16.26 8.54 3.44
C ILE A 142 -17.20 7.34 3.36
N ARG A 143 -18.39 7.49 2.77
CA ARG A 143 -19.35 6.40 2.56
C ARG A 143 -18.73 5.26 1.74
N LYS A 144 -17.97 5.58 0.71
CA LYS A 144 -17.26 4.59 -0.10
C LYS A 144 -16.16 3.87 0.68
N MET A 145 -15.41 4.58 1.52
CA MET A 145 -14.41 3.95 2.40
C MET A 145 -15.08 3.04 3.45
N ARG A 146 -16.21 3.44 3.99
CA ARG A 146 -17.00 2.65 4.94
C ARG A 146 -17.51 1.35 4.33
N SER A 147 -17.91 1.34 3.06
CA SER A 147 -18.36 0.13 2.38
C SER A 147 -17.29 -0.97 2.29
N ALA A 148 -16.01 -0.65 2.50
CA ALA A 148 -14.95 -1.65 2.60
C ALA A 148 -15.11 -2.58 3.82
N PHE A 149 -15.80 -2.11 4.86
CA PHE A 149 -16.06 -2.87 6.09
C PHE A 149 -17.39 -3.66 6.05
N HIS A 150 -18.18 -3.50 4.99
CA HIS A 150 -19.44 -4.22 4.75
C HIS A 150 -19.41 -4.93 3.38
N PRO A 151 -18.49 -5.88 3.14
CA PRO A 151 -18.26 -6.48 1.82
C PRO A 151 -19.45 -7.30 1.29
N SER A 152 -20.27 -7.86 2.19
CA SER A 152 -21.42 -8.68 1.81
C SER A 152 -22.50 -7.91 1.04
N GLN A 153 -22.58 -6.60 1.21
CA GLN A 153 -23.56 -5.72 0.53
C GLN A 153 -22.99 -5.09 -0.75
N ASP A 154 -21.75 -5.38 -1.11
CA ASP A 154 -21.07 -4.77 -2.25
C ASP A 154 -21.15 -5.66 -3.48
N ALA A 155 -21.88 -5.22 -4.50
CA ALA A 155 -22.02 -5.93 -5.79
C ALA A 155 -20.65 -6.19 -6.46
N SER A 156 -19.69 -5.28 -6.33
CA SER A 156 -18.33 -5.45 -6.84
C SER A 156 -17.58 -6.57 -6.11
N TYR A 157 -17.81 -6.73 -4.82
CA TYR A 157 -17.23 -7.83 -4.05
C TYR A 157 -17.85 -9.19 -4.45
N GLN A 158 -19.17 -9.25 -4.61
CA GLN A 158 -19.86 -10.47 -5.05
C GLN A 158 -19.36 -10.93 -6.44
N LEU A 159 -19.23 -10.01 -7.38
CA LEU A 159 -18.67 -10.32 -8.71
C LEU A 159 -17.26 -10.91 -8.61
N ARG A 160 -16.41 -10.39 -7.71
CA ARG A 160 -15.06 -10.93 -7.48
C ARG A 160 -15.10 -12.36 -6.93
N VAL A 161 -16.00 -12.63 -5.98
CA VAL A 161 -16.17 -13.97 -5.42
C VAL A 161 -16.59 -14.96 -6.50
N ASP A 162 -17.55 -14.58 -7.36
CA ASP A 162 -18.01 -15.44 -8.45
C ASP A 162 -16.93 -15.65 -9.52
N ASN A 163 -16.20 -14.61 -9.89
CA ASN A 163 -15.05 -14.74 -10.79
C ASN A 163 -13.98 -15.69 -10.22
N ARG A 164 -13.67 -15.59 -8.93
CA ARG A 164 -12.69 -16.49 -8.28
C ARG A 164 -13.15 -17.95 -8.28
N LYS A 165 -14.45 -18.22 -8.11
CA LYS A 165 -14.98 -19.58 -8.22
C LYS A 165 -14.74 -20.14 -9.62
N LYS A 166 -15.10 -19.40 -10.67
CA LYS A 166 -14.90 -19.77 -12.07
C LYS A 166 -13.41 -19.94 -12.43
N MET A 167 -12.56 -19.01 -11.94
CA MET A 167 -11.11 -19.12 -12.10
C MET A 167 -10.57 -20.42 -11.46
N ARG A 168 -11.07 -20.79 -10.28
CA ARG A 168 -10.62 -21.99 -9.57
C ARG A 168 -10.86 -23.26 -10.40
N GLU A 169 -11.98 -23.38 -11.05
CA GLU A 169 -12.31 -24.52 -11.93
C GLU A 169 -11.31 -24.63 -13.08
N LEU A 170 -10.95 -23.52 -13.71
CA LEU A 170 -9.94 -23.50 -14.78
C LEU A 170 -8.52 -23.78 -14.29
N MET A 171 -8.18 -23.30 -13.11
CA MET A 171 -6.83 -23.39 -12.54
C MET A 171 -6.49 -24.76 -11.95
N ILE A 172 -7.46 -25.62 -11.66
CA ILE A 172 -7.23 -26.99 -11.15
C ILE A 172 -6.32 -27.79 -12.11
N HIS A 173 -6.50 -27.59 -13.42
CA HIS A 173 -5.72 -28.27 -14.46
C HIS A 173 -4.43 -27.54 -14.86
N LYS A 174 -4.10 -26.40 -14.22
CA LYS A 174 -2.96 -25.56 -14.58
C LYS A 174 -2.09 -25.26 -13.35
N PRO A 175 -1.34 -26.24 -12.81
CA PRO A 175 -0.53 -26.05 -11.59
C PRO A 175 0.58 -25.02 -11.76
N PHE A 176 1.05 -24.75 -12.98
CA PHE A 176 2.03 -23.72 -13.34
C PHE A 176 1.39 -22.45 -13.93
N GLY A 177 0.05 -22.36 -13.95
CA GLY A 177 -0.68 -21.20 -14.45
C GLY A 177 -0.76 -21.09 -15.97
N TYR A 178 -1.20 -19.92 -16.42
CA TYR A 178 -1.32 -19.59 -17.85
C TYR A 178 -0.01 -19.06 -18.46
N GLY A 179 0.91 -18.58 -17.62
CA GLY A 179 2.14 -17.91 -18.01
C GLY A 179 2.16 -16.43 -17.59
N ILE A 180 3.35 -15.88 -17.41
CA ILE A 180 3.56 -14.49 -16.98
C ILE A 180 2.99 -13.53 -18.03
N GLY A 181 2.21 -12.55 -17.58
CA GLY A 181 1.54 -11.55 -18.41
C GLY A 181 0.23 -12.00 -19.05
N LEU A 182 -0.20 -13.27 -18.85
CA LEU A 182 -1.44 -13.81 -19.44
C LEU A 182 -2.65 -13.73 -18.50
N SER A 183 -2.49 -13.15 -17.33
CA SER A 183 -3.60 -12.93 -16.39
C SER A 183 -4.56 -11.83 -16.85
N LYS A 184 -4.05 -10.79 -17.52
CA LYS A 184 -4.84 -9.63 -18.00
C LYS A 184 -4.93 -9.54 -19.51
N GLY A 185 -4.32 -10.46 -20.21
CA GLY A 185 -4.37 -10.70 -21.64
C GLY A 185 -4.44 -9.46 -22.51
N ASP A 186 -3.29 -8.97 -22.94
CA ASP A 186 -3.28 -7.96 -23.99
C ASP A 186 -3.73 -8.57 -25.32
N ARG A 187 -4.42 -7.81 -26.15
CA ARG A 187 -5.01 -8.25 -27.43
C ARG A 187 -3.99 -8.76 -28.46
N PHE A 188 -2.70 -8.58 -28.15
CA PHE A 188 -1.59 -8.90 -29.06
C PHE A 188 -1.04 -10.32 -28.97
N TYR A 189 -1.47 -11.13 -27.98
CA TYR A 189 -0.96 -12.50 -27.84
C TYR A 189 -2.02 -13.52 -28.23
N PRO A 190 -1.75 -14.38 -29.23
CA PRO A 190 -2.66 -15.45 -29.70
C PRO A 190 -2.77 -16.63 -28.72
N LYS A 191 -2.11 -16.57 -27.56
CA LYS A 191 -2.13 -17.63 -26.56
C LYS A 191 -3.42 -17.64 -25.74
N GLU A 192 -3.78 -18.82 -25.28
CA GLU A 192 -4.87 -18.99 -24.32
C GLU A 192 -4.59 -18.16 -23.06
N ARG A 193 -5.56 -17.39 -22.65
CA ARG A 193 -5.49 -16.50 -21.49
C ARG A 193 -6.65 -16.74 -20.54
N MET A 194 -6.50 -16.31 -19.28
CA MET A 194 -7.60 -16.31 -18.33
C MET A 194 -8.75 -15.44 -18.81
N PRO A 195 -9.97 -16.01 -19.01
CA PRO A 195 -11.13 -15.24 -19.49
C PRO A 195 -11.71 -14.28 -18.44
N TYR A 196 -11.40 -14.52 -17.16
CA TYR A 196 -11.86 -13.69 -16.04
C TYR A 196 -10.71 -12.80 -15.55
N PRO A 197 -10.90 -11.47 -15.44
CA PRO A 197 -9.84 -10.58 -14.97
C PRO A 197 -9.55 -10.83 -13.48
N PRO A 198 -8.28 -11.03 -13.08
CA PRO A 198 -7.90 -11.10 -11.68
C PRO A 198 -8.16 -9.75 -11.00
N ASP A 199 -8.69 -9.81 -9.80
CA ASP A 199 -9.14 -8.67 -9.01
C ASP A 199 -8.12 -8.21 -7.97
N SER A 200 -7.07 -9.00 -7.74
CA SER A 200 -6.00 -8.71 -6.80
C SER A 200 -4.65 -9.22 -7.30
N TRP A 201 -3.56 -8.65 -6.76
CA TRP A 201 -2.21 -9.05 -7.14
C TRP A 201 -1.94 -10.54 -6.87
N LEU A 202 -2.35 -11.05 -5.71
CA LEU A 202 -2.13 -12.46 -5.39
C LEU A 202 -2.89 -13.40 -6.32
N VAL A 203 -4.09 -12.99 -6.76
CA VAL A 203 -4.84 -13.74 -7.78
C VAL A 203 -4.14 -13.65 -9.14
N SER A 204 -3.57 -12.50 -9.51
CA SER A 204 -2.76 -12.37 -10.73
C SER A 204 -1.56 -13.30 -10.71
N VAL A 205 -0.79 -13.32 -9.61
CA VAL A 205 0.34 -14.25 -9.43
C VAL A 205 -0.11 -15.71 -9.54
N TRP A 206 -1.23 -16.05 -8.88
CA TRP A 206 -1.77 -17.40 -8.97
C TRP A 206 -2.17 -17.81 -10.39
N VAL A 207 -2.84 -16.91 -11.12
CA VAL A 207 -3.26 -17.17 -12.51
C VAL A 207 -2.04 -17.31 -13.42
N GLU A 208 -1.02 -16.49 -13.26
CA GLU A 208 0.15 -16.49 -14.13
C GLU A 208 1.12 -17.64 -13.84
N THR A 209 1.33 -17.97 -12.57
CA THR A 209 2.37 -18.93 -12.16
C THR A 209 1.82 -20.20 -11.49
N GLY A 210 0.50 -20.33 -11.43
CA GLY A 210 -0.17 -21.44 -10.77
C GLY A 210 -0.02 -21.44 -9.25
N ILE A 211 -0.48 -22.52 -8.64
CA ILE A 211 -0.37 -22.68 -7.18
C ILE A 211 1.08 -22.81 -6.73
N ILE A 212 1.93 -23.45 -7.54
CA ILE A 212 3.35 -23.64 -7.25
C ILE A 212 4.05 -22.29 -7.20
N GLY A 213 3.86 -21.44 -8.22
CA GLY A 213 4.46 -20.10 -8.24
C GLY A 213 3.94 -19.20 -7.14
N LEU A 214 2.64 -19.25 -6.82
CA LEU A 214 2.07 -18.50 -5.71
C LEU A 214 2.71 -18.90 -4.36
N VAL A 215 2.87 -20.21 -4.09
CA VAL A 215 3.49 -20.68 -2.85
C VAL A 215 4.95 -20.24 -2.78
N LEU A 216 5.71 -20.37 -3.88
CA LEU A 216 7.08 -19.87 -3.94
C LEU A 216 7.17 -18.36 -3.74
N TYR A 217 6.30 -17.59 -4.39
CA TYR A 217 6.22 -16.15 -4.22
C TYR A 217 6.01 -15.76 -2.74
N LEU A 218 5.02 -16.37 -2.09
CA LEU A 218 4.74 -16.10 -0.67
C LEU A 218 5.87 -16.56 0.25
N ALA A 219 6.49 -17.73 -0.03
CA ALA A 219 7.61 -18.24 0.74
C ALA A 219 8.84 -17.31 0.67
N VAL A 220 9.23 -16.89 -0.54
CA VAL A 220 10.37 -15.96 -0.72
C VAL A 220 10.13 -14.65 0.02
N HIS A 221 8.97 -14.05 -0.15
CA HIS A 221 8.65 -12.79 0.52
C HIS A 221 8.49 -12.95 2.03
N GLY A 222 7.94 -14.08 2.49
CA GLY A 222 7.88 -14.43 3.91
C GLY A 222 9.27 -14.53 4.54
N VAL A 223 10.22 -15.18 3.87
CA VAL A 223 11.62 -15.26 4.30
C VAL A 223 12.27 -13.87 4.33
N LEU A 224 12.04 -13.05 3.29
CA LEU A 224 12.56 -11.67 3.25
C LEU A 224 12.03 -10.83 4.42
N PHE A 225 10.72 -10.88 4.71
CA PHE A 225 10.15 -10.19 5.85
C PHE A 225 10.69 -10.68 7.18
N ALA A 226 10.79 -12.00 7.37
CA ALA A 226 11.32 -12.60 8.59
C ALA A 226 12.80 -12.19 8.81
N TRP A 227 13.60 -12.24 7.75
CA TRP A 227 15.01 -11.86 7.81
C TRP A 227 15.19 -10.36 8.10
N CYS A 228 14.45 -9.50 7.40
CA CYS A 228 14.45 -8.06 7.68
C CYS A 228 14.00 -7.76 9.12
N GLY A 229 12.93 -8.40 9.58
CA GLY A 229 12.47 -8.29 10.96
C GLY A 229 13.54 -8.69 11.97
N TRP A 230 14.25 -9.80 11.72
CA TRP A 230 15.35 -10.25 12.55
C TRP A 230 16.51 -9.23 12.57
N ILE A 231 16.91 -8.68 11.42
CA ILE A 231 17.92 -7.62 11.34
C ILE A 231 17.52 -6.42 12.20
N LEU A 232 16.29 -5.94 12.05
CA LEU A 232 15.78 -4.78 12.80
C LEU A 232 15.76 -5.05 14.31
N MET A 233 15.41 -6.26 14.71
CA MET A 233 15.31 -6.61 16.12
C MET A 233 16.67 -6.83 16.81
N PHE A 234 17.65 -7.40 16.10
CA PHE A 234 18.87 -7.91 16.75
C PHE A 234 20.17 -7.30 16.22
N LYS A 235 20.19 -6.69 15.03
CA LYS A 235 21.44 -6.23 14.41
C LYS A 235 21.62 -4.70 14.44
N ILE A 236 20.58 -3.93 14.75
CA ILE A 236 20.64 -2.46 14.74
C ILE A 236 20.51 -1.93 16.16
N MET A 237 21.56 -1.25 16.64
CA MET A 237 21.64 -0.69 17.99
C MET A 237 21.02 0.71 18.07
N ASN A 238 21.19 1.53 17.04
CA ASN A 238 20.65 2.88 17.00
C ASN A 238 19.12 2.87 16.94
N LYS A 239 18.47 3.31 18.02
CA LYS A 239 17.01 3.31 18.16
C LYS A 239 16.30 4.12 17.09
N ARG A 240 16.89 5.23 16.63
CA ARG A 240 16.31 6.10 15.62
C ARG A 240 16.35 5.44 14.25
N LEU A 241 17.52 4.94 13.84
CA LEU A 241 17.69 4.23 12.58
C LEU A 241 16.76 3.01 12.52
N ARG A 242 16.77 2.18 13.57
CA ARG A 242 15.88 1.01 13.68
C ARG A 242 14.41 1.40 13.49
N GLY A 243 13.97 2.47 14.16
CA GLY A 243 12.57 2.91 14.06
C GLY A 243 12.18 3.37 12.67
N LEU A 244 13.06 4.10 11.98
CA LEU A 244 12.81 4.53 10.59
C LEU A 244 12.76 3.35 9.62
N LEU A 245 13.69 2.39 9.77
CA LEU A 245 13.67 1.17 8.96
C LEU A 245 12.46 0.28 9.28
N THR A 246 12.02 0.23 10.54
CA THR A 246 10.77 -0.43 10.92
C THR A 246 9.58 0.21 10.22
N ALA A 247 9.53 1.54 10.10
CA ALA A 247 8.46 2.23 9.37
C ALA A 247 8.40 1.79 7.90
N TRP A 248 9.54 1.65 7.23
CA TRP A 248 9.63 1.15 5.86
C TRP A 248 9.16 -0.30 5.75
N LEU A 249 9.63 -1.20 6.60
CA LEU A 249 9.26 -2.62 6.56
C LEU A 249 7.77 -2.83 6.87
N CYS A 250 7.24 -2.11 7.86
CA CYS A 250 5.80 -2.17 8.18
C CYS A 250 4.93 -1.62 7.04
N THR A 251 5.38 -0.56 6.37
CA THR A 251 4.69 -0.02 5.20
C THR A 251 4.70 -1.04 4.05
N ALA A 252 5.83 -1.73 3.81
CA ALA A 252 5.90 -2.83 2.84
C ALA A 252 4.92 -3.96 3.20
N ALA A 253 4.81 -4.36 4.47
CA ALA A 253 3.82 -5.34 4.92
C ALA A 253 2.38 -4.88 4.66
N GLY A 254 2.11 -3.58 4.84
CA GLY A 254 0.82 -2.96 4.50
C GLY A 254 0.46 -3.10 3.02
N PHE A 255 1.43 -3.00 2.11
CA PHE A 255 1.20 -3.25 0.68
C PHE A 255 0.71 -4.68 0.41
N TYR A 256 1.20 -5.69 1.11
CA TYR A 256 0.72 -7.08 0.95
C TYR A 256 -0.72 -7.25 1.38
N LEU A 257 -1.15 -6.56 2.44
CA LEU A 257 -2.56 -6.57 2.83
C LEU A 257 -3.43 -5.86 1.77
N ALA A 258 -2.97 -4.74 1.22
CA ALA A 258 -3.65 -4.06 0.11
C ALA A 258 -3.66 -4.90 -1.17
N ALA A 259 -2.61 -5.66 -1.44
CA ALA A 259 -2.46 -6.56 -2.58
C ALA A 259 -3.45 -7.75 -2.57
N TYR A 260 -3.88 -8.17 -1.39
CA TYR A 260 -4.96 -9.14 -1.26
C TYR A 260 -6.31 -8.57 -1.72
N ALA A 261 -6.54 -7.28 -1.49
CA ALA A 261 -7.79 -6.60 -1.81
C ALA A 261 -7.83 -5.99 -3.22
N ASN A 262 -6.68 -5.71 -3.85
CA ASN A 262 -6.59 -5.12 -5.18
C ASN A 262 -5.23 -5.41 -5.83
N ASP A 263 -5.15 -5.17 -7.13
CA ASP A 263 -3.93 -5.32 -7.92
C ASP A 263 -3.06 -4.06 -7.83
N VAL A 264 -2.31 -3.93 -6.74
CA VAL A 264 -1.56 -2.72 -6.38
C VAL A 264 -0.06 -2.94 -6.19
N MET A 265 0.48 -4.11 -6.57
CA MET A 265 1.91 -4.41 -6.40
C MET A 265 2.73 -4.21 -7.68
N GLN A 266 2.11 -3.78 -8.77
CA GLN A 266 2.79 -3.47 -10.02
C GLN A 266 3.60 -2.16 -9.88
N TYR A 267 4.47 -1.91 -10.86
CA TYR A 267 5.13 -0.61 -10.98
C TYR A 267 4.08 0.52 -11.01
N PRO A 268 4.29 1.63 -10.29
CA PRO A 268 5.47 1.99 -9.49
C PRO A 268 5.44 1.51 -8.02
N ASN A 269 4.39 0.83 -7.56
CA ASN A 269 4.18 0.46 -6.15
C ASN A 269 5.18 -0.61 -5.65
N SER A 270 5.76 -1.40 -6.54
CA SER A 270 6.81 -2.36 -6.20
C SER A 270 8.10 -1.70 -5.70
N ILE A 271 8.42 -0.49 -6.17
CA ILE A 271 9.65 0.23 -5.81
C ILE A 271 9.77 0.43 -4.28
N PRO A 272 8.80 1.03 -3.57
CA PRO A 272 8.90 1.20 -2.12
C PRO A 272 9.07 -0.12 -1.35
N ILE A 273 8.48 -1.21 -1.84
CA ILE A 273 8.55 -2.53 -1.17
C ILE A 273 9.98 -3.06 -1.21
N TYR A 274 10.58 -3.12 -2.41
CA TYR A 274 11.95 -3.58 -2.54
C TYR A 274 12.97 -2.61 -1.92
N THR A 275 12.68 -1.31 -1.94
CA THR A 275 13.46 -0.31 -1.20
C THR A 275 13.45 -0.60 0.31
N ALA A 276 12.32 -0.98 0.88
CA ALA A 276 12.22 -1.33 2.29
C ALA A 276 13.13 -2.53 2.64
N PHE A 277 13.14 -3.58 1.81
CA PHE A 277 14.05 -4.72 2.01
C PHE A 277 15.51 -4.31 1.88
N ALA A 278 15.86 -3.57 0.83
CA ALA A 278 17.23 -3.10 0.61
C ALA A 278 17.75 -2.25 1.76
N LEU A 279 16.93 -1.33 2.27
CA LEU A 279 17.28 -0.50 3.42
C LEU A 279 17.45 -1.33 4.71
N CYS A 280 16.61 -2.36 4.92
CA CYS A 280 16.78 -3.25 6.07
C CYS A 280 18.11 -4.02 6.00
N PHE A 281 18.48 -4.54 4.82
CA PHE A 281 19.78 -5.21 4.62
C PHE A 281 20.97 -4.28 4.78
N ALA A 282 20.87 -3.04 4.31
CA ALA A 282 21.91 -2.02 4.48
C ALA A 282 22.00 -1.50 5.93
N GLY A 283 20.95 -1.68 6.74
CA GLY A 283 20.81 -1.14 8.07
C GLY A 283 21.99 -1.37 9.02
N PRO A 284 22.52 -2.60 9.17
CA PRO A 284 23.66 -2.88 10.04
C PRO A 284 24.94 -2.14 9.63
N TYR A 285 25.17 -2.00 8.33
CA TYR A 285 26.31 -1.23 7.81
C TYR A 285 26.16 0.27 8.13
N ILE A 286 24.98 0.82 7.91
CA ILE A 286 24.67 2.22 8.22
C ILE A 286 24.82 2.47 9.73
N ASP A 287 24.34 1.55 10.57
CA ASP A 287 24.43 1.66 12.03
C ASP A 287 25.89 1.70 12.50
N LYS A 288 26.73 0.79 11.98
CA LYS A 288 28.15 0.75 12.29
C LYS A 288 28.87 2.05 11.90
N ARG A 289 28.58 2.56 10.71
CA ARG A 289 29.17 3.82 10.23
C ARG A 289 28.75 5.02 11.07
N MET A 290 27.50 5.07 11.51
CA MET A 290 27.02 6.12 12.43
C MET A 290 27.69 6.05 13.80
N GLN A 291 28.02 4.88 14.30
CA GLN A 291 28.76 4.70 15.56
C GLN A 291 30.22 5.18 15.41
N GLN A 292 30.91 4.79 14.35
CA GLN A 292 32.28 5.21 14.05
C GLN A 292 32.42 6.74 13.94
N ASN A 293 31.47 7.39 13.22
CA ASN A 293 31.50 8.85 13.10
C ASN A 293 31.35 9.54 14.47
N LYS A 294 30.50 9.05 15.37
CA LYS A 294 30.35 9.60 16.71
C LYS A 294 31.62 9.44 17.54
N GLU A 295 32.30 8.30 17.46
CA GLU A 295 33.55 8.07 18.16
C GLU A 295 34.64 9.01 17.64
N THR A 296 34.69 9.29 16.36
CA THR A 296 35.65 10.24 15.75
C THR A 296 35.36 11.68 16.19
N GLU A 297 34.08 12.09 16.22
CA GLU A 297 33.67 13.42 16.71
C GLU A 297 34.12 13.62 18.19
N LEU A 298 33.85 12.63 19.05
CA LEU A 298 34.22 12.68 20.45
C LEU A 298 35.74 12.74 20.68
N LYS A 299 36.53 12.09 19.80
CA LYS A 299 38.01 12.15 19.89
C LYS A 299 38.59 13.49 19.43
N ASN A 300 37.87 14.18 18.52
CA ASN A 300 38.30 15.49 18.04
C ASN A 300 37.89 16.64 18.97
N GLU A 301 36.98 16.40 19.92
CA GLU A 301 36.57 17.36 20.95
C GLU A 301 37.41 17.26 22.24
N GLN A 302 38.26 16.24 22.38
CA GLN A 302 39.23 16.05 23.47
C GLN A 302 40.62 16.57 23.10
#